data_2bc88445b782c66b8c077dfd5bcbe97f
#
_entry.id   2bc88445b782c66b8c077dfd5bcbe97f
#
_cell.length_a   1.000
_cell.length_b   1.000
_cell.length_c   1.000
_cell.angle_alpha   90.00
_cell.angle_beta   90.00
_cell.angle_gamma   90.00
#
_symmetry.space_group_name_H-M   'P 1'
#
loop_
_entity.id
_entity.type
_entity.pdbx_description
1 polymer ?
#
loop_
_entity_poly.entity_id
_entity_poly.type
_entity_poly.pdbx_seq_one_letter_code
_entity_poly.pdbx_strand_id
1 'polypeptide(L)'
;MASESSSSRRGQLIFILGSVVLVAVVAVVIVLATGGGSGSTVELSENGPITVTGDLLPAFEGDTATDTGAGLAAPILEGESFDGTAVVVEPGSPTLLVFLAHWCPHCQAEVPDLVEWAESLSVPQGLNVVGVATASAADRPNYPPSEWLLRERWPFRVIADDEAATAAQAFGTTGYPYLVMLDEAGIVQWRHSGELADGQLEQYLDVVLNQ
;
A
#
# COMPACT_ATOMS: atom_id res chain seq x y z
N MET A 1 -51.38 16.92 70.72
CA MET A 1 -50.18 16.11 70.42
C MET A 1 -50.38 15.43 69.08
N ALA A 2 -49.87 15.99 68.03
CA ALA A 2 -49.57 15.31 66.74
C ALA A 2 -49.19 16.35 65.71
N SER A 3 -47.92 16.69 65.66
CA SER A 3 -47.34 17.50 64.58
C SER A 3 -45.89 17.08 64.39
N GLU A 4 -45.66 15.98 63.77
CA GLU A 4 -44.32 15.60 63.29
C GLU A 4 -44.45 14.46 62.25
N SER A 5 -44.57 14.78 60.97
CA SER A 5 -44.32 13.78 59.95
C SER A 5 -44.28 14.32 58.52
N SER A 6 -44.42 15.64 58.31
CA SER A 6 -44.52 16.18 56.94
C SER A 6 -43.17 16.60 56.33
N SER A 7 -42.12 16.82 57.12
CA SER A 7 -40.83 17.32 56.66
C SER A 7 -39.92 16.22 56.08
N SER A 8 -40.01 15.00 56.57
CA SER A 8 -39.12 13.89 56.14
C SER A 8 -39.44 13.39 54.73
N ARG A 9 -40.69 13.39 54.33
CA ARG A 9 -41.10 12.87 52.99
C ARG A 9 -40.68 13.80 51.86
N ARG A 10 -40.70 15.13 52.08
CA ARG A 10 -40.24 16.08 51.05
C ARG A 10 -38.73 16.02 50.82
N GLY A 11 -37.93 15.80 51.85
CA GLY A 11 -36.49 15.63 51.72
C GLY A 11 -36.11 14.35 50.96
N GLN A 12 -36.80 13.23 51.27
CA GLN A 12 -36.56 11.97 50.56
C GLN A 12 -36.97 12.04 49.08
N LEU A 13 -38.08 12.69 48.74
CA LEU A 13 -38.51 12.87 47.34
C LEU A 13 -37.55 13.75 46.55
N ILE A 14 -36.96 14.77 47.14
CA ILE A 14 -35.98 15.65 46.48
C ILE A 14 -34.66 14.88 46.24
N PHE A 15 -34.21 14.05 47.22
CA PHE A 15 -33.03 13.19 47.03
C PHE A 15 -33.21 12.12 45.96
N ILE A 16 -34.39 11.49 45.87
CA ILE A 16 -34.67 10.48 44.86
C ILE A 16 -34.76 11.11 43.47
N LEU A 17 -35.43 12.26 43.32
CA LEU A 17 -35.49 12.98 42.06
C LEU A 17 -34.12 13.50 41.64
N GLY A 18 -33.31 14.02 42.54
CA GLY A 18 -31.93 14.46 42.25
C GLY A 18 -31.01 13.32 41.83
N SER A 19 -31.15 12.14 42.49
CA SER A 19 -30.37 10.95 42.13
C SER A 19 -30.76 10.39 40.75
N VAL A 20 -32.04 10.38 40.40
CA VAL A 20 -32.50 9.91 39.10
C VAL A 20 -32.05 10.84 37.97
N VAL A 21 -32.09 12.14 38.19
CA VAL A 21 -31.58 13.14 37.22
C VAL A 21 -30.08 13.01 37.04
N LEU A 22 -29.31 12.83 38.14
CA LEU A 22 -27.88 12.67 38.07
C LEU A 22 -27.49 11.39 37.31
N VAL A 23 -28.17 10.27 37.56
CA VAL A 23 -27.94 9.00 36.84
C VAL A 23 -28.30 9.13 35.38
N ALA A 24 -29.40 9.84 35.06
CA ALA A 24 -29.78 10.08 33.66
C ALA A 24 -28.75 10.98 32.91
N VAL A 25 -28.24 12.01 33.56
CA VAL A 25 -27.20 12.90 32.97
C VAL A 25 -25.89 12.13 32.80
N VAL A 26 -25.47 11.32 33.76
CA VAL A 26 -24.27 10.47 33.64
C VAL A 26 -24.45 9.45 32.53
N ALA A 27 -25.62 8.82 32.40
CA ALA A 27 -25.91 7.88 31.32
C ALA A 27 -25.87 8.56 29.93
N VAL A 28 -26.40 9.79 29.82
CA VAL A 28 -26.36 10.57 28.57
C VAL A 28 -24.90 10.97 28.24
N VAL A 29 -24.11 11.38 29.24
CA VAL A 29 -22.68 11.72 29.02
C VAL A 29 -21.87 10.49 28.64
N ILE A 30 -22.15 9.32 29.21
CA ILE A 30 -21.48 8.06 28.83
C ILE A 30 -21.88 7.68 27.39
N VAL A 31 -23.17 7.81 27.02
CA VAL A 31 -23.63 7.52 25.65
C VAL A 31 -23.02 8.52 24.64
N LEU A 32 -22.87 9.80 25.02
CA LEU A 32 -22.21 10.79 24.16
C LEU A 32 -20.69 10.61 24.11
N ALA A 33 -20.08 10.05 25.17
CA ALA A 33 -18.63 9.77 25.20
C ALA A 33 -18.27 8.41 24.56
N THR A 34 -19.23 7.46 24.49
CA THR A 34 -19.07 6.17 23.85
C THR A 34 -19.79 6.08 22.51
N GLY A 35 -20.65 7.06 22.20
CA GLY A 35 -21.42 7.15 20.97
C GLY A 35 -20.65 7.94 19.91
N GLY A 36 -19.95 7.24 19.03
CA GLY A 36 -19.57 7.78 17.75
C GLY A 36 -18.10 8.09 17.49
N GLY A 37 -17.24 7.21 17.90
CA GLY A 37 -16.07 6.93 17.11
C GLY A 37 -16.31 5.63 16.34
N SER A 38 -17.08 5.64 15.28
CA SER A 38 -16.88 4.67 14.21
C SER A 38 -15.51 5.01 13.61
N GLY A 39 -14.46 4.60 14.27
CA GLY A 39 -13.22 4.33 13.61
C GLY A 39 -13.56 3.25 12.58
N SER A 40 -13.77 3.62 11.33
CA SER A 40 -13.73 2.68 10.24
C SER A 40 -12.34 2.06 10.31
N THR A 41 -12.23 0.88 10.88
CA THR A 41 -11.06 0.04 10.70
C THR A 41 -11.04 -0.23 9.20
N VAL A 42 -10.10 0.39 8.49
CA VAL A 42 -9.83 0.05 7.10
C VAL A 42 -9.42 -1.43 7.15
N GLU A 43 -10.24 -2.28 6.58
CA GLU A 43 -9.93 -3.69 6.44
C GLU A 43 -8.95 -3.78 5.26
N LEU A 44 -7.71 -4.24 5.53
CA LEU A 44 -6.69 -4.39 4.51
C LEU A 44 -6.99 -5.63 3.66
N SER A 45 -6.83 -5.51 2.36
CA SER A 45 -6.90 -6.61 1.40
C SER A 45 -5.53 -6.86 0.79
N GLU A 46 -5.05 -8.09 0.88
CA GLU A 46 -3.72 -8.47 0.37
C GLU A 46 -3.72 -8.71 -1.15
N ASN A 47 -4.90 -8.79 -1.75
CA ASN A 47 -5.11 -8.85 -3.19
C ASN A 47 -6.22 -7.86 -3.56
N GLY A 48 -6.02 -7.10 -4.63
CA GLY A 48 -6.97 -6.11 -5.13
C GLY A 48 -7.44 -6.41 -6.55
N PRO A 49 -8.43 -5.66 -7.03
CA PRO A 49 -8.82 -5.73 -8.44
C PRO A 49 -7.70 -5.14 -9.31
N ILE A 50 -7.42 -5.79 -10.43
CA ILE A 50 -6.46 -5.32 -11.43
C ILE A 50 -7.16 -5.13 -12.76
N THR A 51 -6.95 -3.97 -13.38
CA THR A 51 -7.33 -3.69 -14.75
C THR A 51 -6.08 -3.38 -15.57
N VAL A 52 -5.93 -4.08 -16.69
CA VAL A 52 -4.83 -3.89 -17.63
C VAL A 52 -5.41 -3.45 -18.97
N THR A 53 -4.93 -2.33 -19.51
CA THR A 53 -5.36 -1.78 -20.80
C THR A 53 -4.17 -1.61 -21.73
N GLY A 54 -4.23 -2.18 -22.91
CA GLY A 54 -3.16 -2.18 -23.90
C GLY A 54 -2.56 -3.56 -24.11
N ASP A 55 -1.46 -3.62 -24.88
CA ASP A 55 -0.75 -4.86 -25.18
C ASP A 55 0.13 -5.29 -24.01
N LEU A 56 0.13 -6.59 -23.72
CA LEU A 56 1.01 -7.14 -22.68
C LEU A 56 2.47 -7.13 -23.16
N LEU A 57 3.39 -6.89 -22.24
CA LEU A 57 4.81 -6.98 -22.54
C LEU A 57 5.22 -8.46 -22.72
N PRO A 58 6.17 -8.76 -23.62
CA PRO A 58 6.72 -10.12 -23.75
C PRO A 58 7.42 -10.52 -22.43
N ALA A 59 7.47 -11.81 -22.15
CA ALA A 59 8.21 -12.34 -21.02
C ALA A 59 9.66 -11.85 -21.04
N PHE A 60 10.17 -11.43 -19.87
CA PHE A 60 11.55 -11.00 -19.74
C PHE A 60 12.48 -12.22 -19.75
N GLU A 61 13.48 -12.24 -20.66
CA GLU A 61 14.37 -13.39 -20.82
C GLU A 61 15.66 -13.31 -20.00
N GLY A 62 15.72 -12.37 -19.03
CA GLY A 62 16.80 -12.29 -18.04
C GLY A 62 17.99 -11.44 -18.44
N ASP A 63 17.98 -10.79 -19.60
CA ASP A 63 19.04 -9.90 -20.04
C ASP A 63 18.50 -8.53 -20.45
N THR A 64 18.80 -7.51 -19.64
CA THR A 64 18.38 -6.12 -19.86
C THR A 64 18.92 -5.55 -21.17
N ALA A 65 20.10 -5.96 -21.61
CA ALA A 65 20.73 -5.41 -22.82
C ALA A 65 20.10 -5.92 -24.12
N THR A 66 19.44 -7.08 -24.08
CA THR A 66 18.79 -7.71 -25.24
C THR A 66 17.29 -7.81 -25.07
N ASP A 67 16.72 -7.10 -24.11
CA ASP A 67 15.31 -7.17 -23.76
C ASP A 67 14.40 -6.73 -24.90
N THR A 68 13.55 -7.63 -25.37
CA THR A 68 12.59 -7.38 -26.45
C THR A 68 11.41 -6.51 -26.04
N GLY A 69 11.24 -6.26 -24.74
CA GLY A 69 10.24 -5.34 -24.20
C GLY A 69 10.70 -3.90 -24.17
N ALA A 70 12.01 -3.64 -24.24
CA ALA A 70 12.54 -2.27 -24.29
C ALA A 70 12.08 -1.57 -25.58
N GLY A 71 11.62 -0.32 -25.44
CA GLY A 71 11.05 0.47 -26.54
C GLY A 71 9.58 0.22 -26.83
N LEU A 72 8.94 -0.77 -26.20
CA LEU A 72 7.50 -0.99 -26.33
C LEU A 72 6.72 -0.08 -25.36
N ALA A 73 5.49 0.27 -25.75
CA ALA A 73 4.55 0.89 -24.82
C ALA A 73 4.12 -0.13 -23.76
N ALA A 74 4.24 0.25 -22.50
CA ALA A 74 3.72 -0.54 -21.40
C ALA A 74 2.19 -0.47 -21.36
N PRO A 75 1.49 -1.52 -20.90
CA PRO A 75 0.07 -1.42 -20.62
C PRO A 75 -0.19 -0.42 -19.50
N ILE A 76 -1.34 0.26 -19.54
CA ILE A 76 -1.87 1.01 -18.41
C ILE A 76 -2.29 0.00 -17.34
N LEU A 77 -1.87 0.23 -16.10
CA LEU A 77 -2.20 -0.60 -14.96
C LEU A 77 -3.02 0.19 -13.95
N GLU A 78 -4.21 -0.28 -13.66
CA GLU A 78 -5.06 0.25 -12.62
C GLU A 78 -5.27 -0.83 -11.55
N GLY A 79 -5.09 -0.46 -10.29
CA GLY A 79 -5.28 -1.35 -9.15
C GLY A 79 -5.54 -0.56 -7.88
N GLU A 80 -5.62 -1.27 -6.78
CA GLU A 80 -5.80 -0.70 -5.46
C GLU A 80 -4.64 -1.06 -4.54
N SER A 81 -4.34 -0.16 -3.61
CA SER A 81 -3.46 -0.47 -2.48
C SER A 81 -4.18 -1.37 -1.49
N PHE A 82 -3.46 -1.90 -0.49
CA PHE A 82 -4.03 -2.76 0.56
C PHE A 82 -5.23 -2.13 1.29
N ASP A 83 -5.30 -0.81 1.37
CA ASP A 83 -6.38 -0.05 2.02
C ASP A 83 -7.54 0.34 1.07
N GLY A 84 -7.51 -0.15 -0.17
CA GLY A 84 -8.50 0.18 -1.20
C GLY A 84 -8.26 1.52 -1.89
N THR A 85 -7.14 2.21 -1.63
CA THR A 85 -6.80 3.44 -2.35
C THR A 85 -6.40 3.11 -3.79
N ALA A 86 -7.06 3.74 -4.75
CA ALA A 86 -6.76 3.53 -6.17
C ALA A 86 -5.35 4.03 -6.54
N VAL A 87 -4.63 3.22 -7.31
CA VAL A 87 -3.31 3.52 -7.86
C VAL A 87 -3.33 3.23 -9.36
N VAL A 88 -2.91 4.21 -10.15
CA VAL A 88 -2.86 4.09 -11.62
C VAL A 88 -1.42 4.33 -12.08
N VAL A 89 -0.98 3.49 -13.01
CA VAL A 89 0.27 3.64 -13.75
C VAL A 89 -0.09 3.85 -15.22
N GLU A 90 0.12 5.07 -15.68
CA GLU A 90 -0.20 5.54 -17.02
C GLU A 90 0.85 6.55 -17.50
N PRO A 91 0.92 6.87 -18.80
CA PRO A 91 1.80 7.92 -19.30
C PRO A 91 1.57 9.27 -18.60
N GLY A 92 2.63 10.06 -18.43
CA GLY A 92 2.57 11.40 -17.82
C GLY A 92 3.74 11.72 -16.90
N SER A 93 4.42 10.70 -16.38
CA SER A 93 5.64 10.85 -15.56
C SER A 93 6.51 9.62 -15.70
N PRO A 94 7.85 9.78 -15.68
CA PRO A 94 8.74 8.63 -15.57
C PRO A 94 8.36 7.77 -14.37
N THR A 95 8.25 6.46 -14.56
CA THR A 95 7.76 5.57 -13.50
C THR A 95 8.65 4.33 -13.38
N LEU A 96 9.13 4.08 -12.17
CA LEU A 96 9.77 2.82 -11.78
C LEU A 96 8.74 1.92 -11.11
N LEU A 97 8.42 0.81 -11.74
CA LEU A 97 7.62 -0.27 -11.16
C LEU A 97 8.54 -1.29 -10.49
N VAL A 98 8.18 -1.72 -9.29
CA VAL A 98 8.93 -2.73 -8.53
C VAL A 98 7.98 -3.84 -8.11
N PHE A 99 8.05 -4.99 -8.78
CA PHE A 99 7.25 -6.18 -8.47
C PHE A 99 7.92 -6.98 -7.37
N LEU A 100 7.20 -7.20 -6.28
CA LEU A 100 7.72 -7.80 -5.05
C LEU A 100 6.84 -8.95 -4.60
N ALA A 101 7.47 -10.10 -4.32
CA ALA A 101 6.83 -11.22 -3.64
C ALA A 101 7.36 -11.34 -2.20
N HIS A 102 6.49 -11.21 -1.21
CA HIS A 102 6.85 -11.17 0.22
C HIS A 102 7.68 -12.36 0.71
N TRP A 103 7.52 -13.50 0.05
CA TRP A 103 8.20 -14.75 0.38
C TRP A 103 9.53 -14.94 -0.35
N CYS A 104 9.84 -14.11 -1.35
CA CYS A 104 11.05 -14.25 -2.15
C CYS A 104 12.27 -13.72 -1.37
N PRO A 105 13.34 -14.55 -1.14
CA PRO A 105 14.52 -14.10 -0.42
C PRO A 105 15.23 -12.91 -1.09
N HIS A 106 15.26 -12.86 -2.42
CA HIS A 106 15.86 -11.76 -3.18
C HIS A 106 15.06 -10.45 -3.01
N CYS A 107 13.72 -10.50 -2.91
CA CYS A 107 12.93 -9.31 -2.57
C CYS A 107 13.20 -8.83 -1.14
N GLN A 108 13.42 -9.77 -0.21
CA GLN A 108 13.76 -9.44 1.18
C GLN A 108 15.14 -8.80 1.32
N ALA A 109 16.05 -9.07 0.40
CA ALA A 109 17.34 -8.40 0.29
C ALA A 109 17.22 -7.03 -0.39
N GLU A 110 16.50 -6.93 -1.50
CA GLU A 110 16.36 -5.72 -2.31
C GLU A 110 15.56 -4.60 -1.63
N VAL A 111 14.49 -4.93 -0.88
CA VAL A 111 13.61 -3.92 -0.27
C VAL A 111 14.35 -3.00 0.69
N PRO A 112 15.21 -3.46 1.62
CA PRO A 112 16.01 -2.58 2.46
C PRO A 112 16.87 -1.60 1.67
N ASP A 113 17.50 -2.02 0.58
CA ASP A 113 18.38 -1.19 -0.26
C ASP A 113 17.56 -0.10 -0.97
N LEU A 114 16.37 -0.42 -1.49
CA LEU A 114 15.45 0.55 -2.08
C LEU A 114 14.90 1.54 -1.04
N VAL A 115 14.69 1.11 0.20
CA VAL A 115 14.30 1.99 1.31
C VAL A 115 15.45 2.94 1.67
N GLU A 116 16.68 2.44 1.79
CA GLU A 116 17.86 3.29 2.04
C GLU A 116 18.08 4.30 0.91
N TRP A 117 17.93 3.87 -0.34
CA TRP A 117 17.97 4.76 -1.50
C TRP A 117 16.93 5.89 -1.40
N ALA A 118 15.70 5.58 -0.99
CA ALA A 118 14.66 6.58 -0.79
C ALA A 118 14.97 7.53 0.39
N GLU A 119 15.46 7.00 1.50
CA GLU A 119 15.80 7.77 2.71
C GLU A 119 17.02 8.68 2.48
N SER A 120 17.94 8.31 1.62
CA SER A 120 19.12 9.13 1.24
C SER A 120 18.79 10.32 0.36
N LEU A 121 17.51 10.55 0.03
CA LEU A 121 17.02 11.57 -0.90
C LEU A 121 17.60 11.44 -2.32
N SER A 122 17.99 10.22 -2.68
CA SER A 122 18.54 9.91 -4.00
C SER A 122 17.48 9.68 -5.07
N VAL A 123 16.19 9.63 -4.69
CA VAL A 123 15.08 9.51 -5.64
C VAL A 123 15.01 10.75 -6.52
N PRO A 124 15.20 10.62 -7.84
CA PRO A 124 15.16 11.75 -8.76
C PRO A 124 13.83 12.50 -8.68
N GLN A 125 13.89 13.82 -8.75
CA GLN A 125 12.69 14.65 -8.74
C GLN A 125 11.83 14.36 -9.98
N GLY A 126 10.55 14.09 -9.77
CA GLY A 126 9.59 13.76 -10.82
C GLY A 126 9.51 12.28 -11.17
N LEU A 127 10.41 11.45 -10.65
CA LEU A 127 10.27 9.99 -10.77
C LEU A 127 9.16 9.49 -9.87
N ASN A 128 8.21 8.78 -10.46
CA ASN A 128 7.19 8.06 -9.74
C ASN A 128 7.69 6.64 -9.45
N VAL A 129 7.59 6.19 -8.20
CA VAL A 129 7.94 4.80 -7.82
C VAL A 129 6.70 4.11 -7.29
N VAL A 130 6.40 2.94 -7.83
CA VAL A 130 5.23 2.13 -7.44
C VAL A 130 5.66 0.69 -7.20
N GLY A 131 5.46 0.21 -5.97
CA GLY A 131 5.56 -1.20 -5.66
C GLY A 131 4.34 -1.96 -6.17
N VAL A 132 4.53 -3.18 -6.64
CA VAL A 132 3.45 -4.11 -6.95
C VAL A 132 3.66 -5.35 -6.09
N ALA A 133 2.86 -5.48 -5.04
CA ALA A 133 2.87 -6.66 -4.19
C ALA A 133 2.12 -7.78 -4.91
N THR A 134 2.83 -8.77 -5.40
CA THR A 134 2.30 -9.81 -6.28
C THR A 134 2.59 -11.21 -5.76
N ALA A 135 1.96 -12.21 -6.35
CA ALA A 135 2.11 -13.63 -6.00
C ALA A 135 1.95 -13.88 -4.49
N SER A 136 1.01 -13.18 -3.86
CA SER A 136 0.73 -13.28 -2.42
C SER A 136 0.27 -14.69 -2.07
N ALA A 137 0.85 -15.29 -1.01
CA ALA A 137 0.56 -16.65 -0.61
C ALA A 137 0.59 -16.78 0.92
N ALA A 138 -0.57 -17.11 1.50
CA ALA A 138 -0.77 -17.11 2.96
C ALA A 138 0.06 -18.18 3.70
N ASP A 139 0.52 -19.21 2.99
CA ASP A 139 1.34 -20.29 3.53
C ASP A 139 2.86 -20.04 3.41
N ARG A 140 3.24 -18.85 2.93
CA ARG A 140 4.65 -18.46 2.72
C ARG A 140 5.16 -17.47 3.78
N PRO A 141 6.49 -17.38 3.96
CA PRO A 141 7.10 -16.41 4.89
C PRO A 141 6.68 -14.96 4.61
N ASN A 142 6.69 -14.12 5.65
CA ASN A 142 6.38 -12.69 5.59
C ASN A 142 4.95 -12.34 5.12
N TYR A 143 4.02 -13.27 5.18
CA TYR A 143 2.61 -12.97 4.99
C TYR A 143 2.04 -12.26 6.24
N PRO A 144 1.16 -11.28 6.10
CA PRO A 144 0.69 -10.69 4.86
C PRO A 144 1.70 -9.67 4.27
N PRO A 145 1.71 -9.47 2.93
CA PRO A 145 2.60 -8.50 2.27
C PRO A 145 2.44 -7.07 2.78
N SER A 146 1.25 -6.66 3.17
CA SER A 146 0.99 -5.34 3.77
C SER A 146 1.81 -5.11 5.04
N GLU A 147 1.80 -6.08 5.96
CA GLU A 147 2.59 -6.00 7.20
C GLU A 147 4.10 -6.12 6.95
N TRP A 148 4.50 -6.92 5.96
CA TRP A 148 5.90 -7.04 5.58
C TRP A 148 6.44 -5.70 5.09
N LEU A 149 5.81 -5.07 4.10
CA LEU A 149 6.24 -3.76 3.57
C LEU A 149 6.19 -2.66 4.64
N LEU A 150 5.22 -2.72 5.56
CA LEU A 150 5.17 -1.81 6.71
C LEU A 150 6.38 -1.99 7.64
N ARG A 151 6.79 -3.24 7.96
CA ARG A 151 7.98 -3.53 8.77
C ARG A 151 9.26 -3.04 8.11
N GLU A 152 9.38 -3.22 6.79
CA GLU A 152 10.51 -2.74 6.01
C GLU A 152 10.48 -1.23 5.80
N ARG A 153 9.42 -0.53 6.22
CA ARG A 153 9.24 0.93 6.05
C ARG A 153 9.22 1.37 4.58
N TRP A 154 8.62 0.53 3.72
CA TRP A 154 8.47 0.84 2.29
C TRP A 154 7.80 2.20 2.10
N PRO A 155 8.47 3.18 1.43
CA PRO A 155 7.99 4.56 1.43
C PRO A 155 7.10 4.91 0.23
N PHE A 156 6.96 4.02 -0.73
CA PHE A 156 6.27 4.29 -1.99
C PHE A 156 4.85 3.73 -2.00
N ARG A 157 4.04 4.20 -2.95
CA ARG A 157 2.70 3.64 -3.19
C ARG A 157 2.82 2.17 -3.59
N VAL A 158 1.78 1.39 -3.29
CA VAL A 158 1.73 -0.03 -3.60
C VAL A 158 0.42 -0.35 -4.31
N ILE A 159 0.48 -1.21 -5.32
CA ILE A 159 -0.65 -1.93 -5.88
C ILE A 159 -0.63 -3.34 -5.28
N ALA A 160 -1.74 -3.78 -4.68
CA ALA A 160 -1.95 -5.17 -4.33
C ALA A 160 -2.42 -5.91 -5.59
N ASP A 161 -1.56 -6.75 -6.17
CA ASP A 161 -1.91 -7.55 -7.34
C ASP A 161 -3.01 -8.56 -7.01
N ASP A 162 -3.72 -9.06 -7.99
CA ASP A 162 -4.73 -10.07 -7.77
C ASP A 162 -4.13 -11.48 -7.55
N GLU A 163 -4.96 -12.43 -7.16
CA GLU A 163 -4.53 -13.82 -6.91
C GLU A 163 -3.92 -14.50 -8.15
N ALA A 164 -4.28 -14.04 -9.33
CA ALA A 164 -3.75 -14.54 -10.60
C ALA A 164 -2.40 -13.90 -10.98
N ALA A 165 -1.92 -12.91 -10.23
CA ALA A 165 -0.75 -12.11 -10.55
C ALA A 165 -0.88 -11.42 -11.92
N THR A 166 -2.05 -10.86 -12.20
CA THR A 166 -2.39 -10.25 -13.49
C THR A 166 -1.48 -9.09 -13.84
N ALA A 167 -1.17 -8.21 -12.88
CA ALA A 167 -0.23 -7.12 -13.10
C ALA A 167 1.17 -7.63 -13.45
N ALA A 168 1.70 -8.60 -12.70
CA ALA A 168 3.01 -9.18 -12.96
C ALA A 168 3.08 -9.84 -14.33
N GLN A 169 2.05 -10.59 -14.70
CA GLN A 169 1.97 -11.22 -16.05
C GLN A 169 1.92 -10.17 -17.17
N ALA A 170 1.17 -9.09 -16.99
CA ALA A 170 1.04 -8.03 -17.99
C ALA A 170 2.36 -7.33 -18.30
N PHE A 171 3.26 -7.24 -17.32
CA PHE A 171 4.58 -6.65 -17.49
C PHE A 171 5.68 -7.66 -17.86
N GLY A 172 5.31 -8.93 -18.08
CA GLY A 172 6.24 -9.97 -18.54
C GLY A 172 7.20 -10.47 -17.46
N THR A 173 6.78 -10.42 -16.19
CA THR A 173 7.57 -10.87 -15.04
C THR A 173 7.88 -12.36 -15.11
N THR A 174 9.15 -12.73 -14.91
CA THR A 174 9.61 -14.13 -14.90
C THR A 174 10.32 -14.52 -13.60
N GLY A 175 10.58 -13.55 -12.72
CA GLY A 175 11.23 -13.74 -11.42
C GLY A 175 11.09 -12.47 -10.56
N TYR A 176 11.46 -12.56 -9.28
CA TYR A 176 11.35 -11.46 -8.32
C TYR A 176 12.68 -11.22 -7.58
N PRO A 177 13.00 -9.95 -7.18
CA PRO A 177 12.26 -8.74 -7.54
C PRO A 177 12.29 -8.52 -9.06
N TYR A 178 11.35 -7.76 -9.58
CA TYR A 178 11.34 -7.41 -10.99
C TYR A 178 11.07 -5.91 -11.13
N LEU A 179 11.93 -5.24 -11.86
CA LEU A 179 11.90 -3.79 -12.03
C LEU A 179 11.61 -3.44 -13.48
N VAL A 180 10.77 -2.43 -13.69
CA VAL A 180 10.43 -1.89 -15.02
C VAL A 180 10.51 -0.38 -14.96
N MET A 181 11.35 0.23 -15.77
CA MET A 181 11.44 1.68 -15.92
C MET A 181 10.69 2.13 -17.16
N LEU A 182 9.77 3.05 -16.95
CA LEU A 182 8.97 3.70 -17.99
C LEU A 182 9.36 5.18 -18.09
N ASP A 183 9.45 5.72 -19.29
CA ASP A 183 9.56 7.17 -19.50
C ASP A 183 8.19 7.87 -19.36
N GLU A 184 8.17 9.20 -19.58
CA GLU A 184 6.94 10.01 -19.51
C GLU A 184 5.86 9.56 -20.52
N ALA A 185 6.26 8.97 -21.64
CA ALA A 185 5.34 8.45 -22.65
C ALA A 185 4.80 7.04 -22.31
N GLY A 186 5.28 6.45 -21.21
CA GLY A 186 4.93 5.08 -20.82
C GLY A 186 5.68 4.02 -21.63
N ILE A 187 6.81 4.40 -22.25
CA ILE A 187 7.65 3.48 -23.02
C ILE A 187 8.64 2.81 -22.09
N VAL A 188 8.75 1.50 -22.19
CA VAL A 188 9.74 0.71 -21.42
C VAL A 188 11.14 1.11 -21.83
N GLN A 189 11.92 1.61 -20.88
CA GLN A 189 13.32 1.98 -21.08
C GLN A 189 14.24 0.81 -20.77
N TRP A 190 13.96 0.10 -19.68
CA TRP A 190 14.65 -1.13 -19.31
C TRP A 190 13.79 -1.96 -18.36
N ARG A 191 14.11 -3.25 -18.27
CA ARG A 191 13.58 -4.19 -17.31
C ARG A 191 14.72 -4.97 -16.68
N HIS A 192 14.55 -5.37 -15.42
CA HIS A 192 15.55 -6.15 -14.67
C HIS A 192 14.85 -7.16 -13.78
N SER A 193 15.42 -8.35 -13.64
CA SER A 193 14.93 -9.38 -12.71
C SER A 193 16.06 -9.84 -11.80
N GLY A 194 15.79 -9.91 -10.51
CA GLY A 194 16.76 -10.22 -9.47
C GLY A 194 17.22 -8.97 -8.72
N GLU A 195 18.10 -9.16 -7.75
CA GLU A 195 18.72 -8.09 -6.98
C GLU A 195 19.57 -7.18 -7.88
N LEU A 196 19.54 -5.88 -7.62
CA LEU A 196 20.44 -4.94 -8.26
C LEU A 196 21.81 -4.97 -7.56
N ALA A 197 22.87 -4.80 -8.32
CA ALA A 197 24.19 -4.56 -7.74
C ALA A 197 24.29 -3.13 -7.20
N ASP A 198 25.22 -2.91 -6.25
CA ASP A 198 25.48 -1.59 -5.67
C ASP A 198 25.68 -0.53 -6.74
N GLY A 199 24.88 0.55 -6.70
CA GLY A 199 24.92 1.66 -7.65
C GLY A 199 24.35 1.34 -9.05
N GLN A 200 23.79 0.17 -9.27
CA GLN A 200 23.22 -0.22 -10.57
C GLN A 200 21.91 0.52 -10.85
N LEU A 201 21.09 0.77 -9.82
CA LEU A 201 19.85 1.52 -9.97
C LEU A 201 20.12 2.93 -10.48
N GLU A 202 21.08 3.64 -9.86
CA GLU A 202 21.48 4.99 -10.26
C GLU A 202 22.00 5.03 -11.70
N GLN A 203 22.79 4.03 -12.09
CA GLN A 203 23.28 3.93 -13.49
C GLN A 203 22.12 3.76 -14.48
N TYR A 204 21.13 2.94 -14.13
CA TYR A 204 19.96 2.74 -14.98
C TYR A 204 19.06 3.97 -15.04
N LEU A 205 18.90 4.69 -13.93
CA LEU A 205 18.11 5.92 -13.90
C LEU A 205 18.79 7.07 -14.65
N ASP A 206 20.11 7.21 -14.55
CA ASP A 206 20.87 8.23 -15.26
C ASP A 206 20.71 8.15 -16.78
N VAL A 207 20.65 6.95 -17.34
CA VAL A 207 20.43 6.73 -18.77
C VAL A 207 19.07 7.23 -19.23
N VAL A 208 18.05 7.19 -18.36
CA VAL A 208 16.66 7.54 -18.73
C VAL A 208 16.34 9.00 -18.45
N LEU A 209 16.80 9.52 -17.31
CA LEU A 209 16.39 10.84 -16.82
C LEU A 209 17.24 11.99 -17.33
N ASN A 210 18.41 11.70 -17.94
CA ASN A 210 19.32 12.70 -18.49
C ASN A 210 19.36 12.71 -20.03
N GLN A 211 18.31 12.20 -20.69
CA GLN A 211 18.15 12.23 -22.15
C GLN A 211 17.55 13.54 -22.68
#